data_2f29919efcf0274c467cfa9340686b45
#
_entry.id   2f29919efcf0274c467cfa9340686b45
#
_cell.length_a   1.000
_cell.length_b   1.000
_cell.length_c   1.000
_cell.angle_alpha   90.00
_cell.angle_beta   90.00
_cell.angle_gamma   90.00
#
_symmetry.space_group_name_H-M   'P 1'
#
loop_
_entity.id
_entity.type
_entity.pdbx_description
1 polymer ?
#
loop_
_entity_poly.entity_id
_entity_poly.type
_entity_poly.pdbx_seq_one_letter_code
_entity_poly.pdbx_strand_id
1 'polypeptide(L)'
;MCLESTTCKEKWFLDSGYSRHMTGKANLFTHFEMKKGGKVTFGNNAKGKIVGIGQVGKKDSTYIKNVLLVDGLKHNLLSVSQLCDKGNRVTFKPKECFVSHMEENKVIFKGERVNNVYTIDLSSLTNQGVECFVAIKDDY
;
A
#
# COMPACT_ATOMS: atom_id res chain seq x y z
N MET A 1 -23.60 -9.06 -6.23
CA MET A 1 -22.98 -8.95 -5.96
C MET A 1 -22.14 -8.70 -6.09
N CYS A 2 -22.13 -8.68 -5.77
CA CYS A 2 -21.26 -8.45 -5.69
C CYS A 2 -20.63 -8.40 -5.72
N LEU A 3 -20.99 -8.78 -5.58
CA LEU A 3 -20.29 -8.82 -5.45
C LEU A 3 -19.47 -8.46 -5.80
N GLU A 4 -19.49 -8.48 -5.86
CA GLU A 4 -18.71 -8.19 -6.06
C GLU A 4 -18.07 -7.51 -6.19
N SER A 5 -18.17 -7.41 -6.03
CA SER A 5 -17.55 -6.87 -5.98
C SER A 5 -16.98 -6.24 -5.76
N THR A 6 -17.23 -6.12 -5.96
CA THR A 6 -16.78 -5.37 -5.42
C THR A 6 -15.96 -5.37 -4.67
N THR A 7 -16.34 -5.56 -4.21
CA THR A 7 -15.70 -5.85 -3.27
C THR A 7 -14.38 -6.07 -3.46
N CYS A 8 -14.01 -6.36 -4.21
CA CYS A 8 -12.74 -6.71 -4.39
C CYS A 8 -11.77 -5.64 -4.50
N LYS A 9 -12.18 -4.47 -4.48
CA LYS A 9 -11.25 -3.40 -4.63
C LYS A 9 -10.71 -2.94 -3.33
N GLU A 10 -9.41 -3.02 -3.19
CA GLU A 10 -8.77 -2.53 -1.99
C GLU A 10 -8.01 -1.30 -2.34
N LYS A 11 -8.54 -0.18 -1.97
CA LYS A 11 -7.89 1.07 -2.26
C LYS A 11 -6.91 1.44 -1.18
N TRP A 12 -5.76 1.89 -1.61
CA TRP A 12 -4.71 2.33 -0.71
C TRP A 12 -4.50 3.81 -0.93
N PHE A 13 -4.44 4.55 0.16
CA PHE A 13 -4.29 5.99 0.08
C PHE A 13 -2.82 6.34 0.19
N LEU A 14 -2.34 7.15 -0.75
CA LEU A 14 -0.96 7.63 -0.67
C LEU A 14 -0.91 8.76 0.33
N ASP A 15 -0.09 8.60 1.34
CA ASP A 15 -0.05 9.56 2.43
C ASP A 15 1.39 9.90 2.78
N SER A 16 1.73 11.17 2.70
CA SER A 16 3.08 11.58 3.02
C SER A 16 3.27 11.84 4.51
N GLY A 17 2.20 11.74 5.28
CA GLY A 17 2.27 12.00 6.71
C GLY A 17 2.68 10.81 7.56
N TYR A 18 2.76 9.63 6.95
CA TYR A 18 3.15 8.44 7.69
C TYR A 18 4.43 7.87 7.10
N SER A 19 5.26 7.31 7.96
CA SER A 19 6.53 6.77 7.51
C SER A 19 6.49 5.29 7.19
N ARG A 20 5.37 4.64 7.43
CA ARG A 20 5.23 3.21 7.17
C ARG A 20 3.92 2.91 6.50
N HIS A 21 3.93 1.91 5.61
CA HIS A 21 2.68 1.40 5.04
C HIS A 21 1.89 0.72 6.14
N MET A 22 0.58 0.88 6.13
CA MET A 22 -0.25 0.33 7.19
C MET A 22 -1.60 -0.09 6.68
N THR A 23 -2.16 -1.13 7.29
CA THR A 23 -3.52 -1.53 7.01
C THR A 23 -4.13 -2.09 8.28
N GLY A 24 -5.43 -2.04 8.37
CA GLY A 24 -6.14 -2.66 9.49
C GLY A 24 -6.74 -4.00 9.12
N LYS A 25 -6.47 -4.47 7.91
CA LYS A 25 -7.11 -5.69 7.42
C LYS A 25 -6.14 -6.85 7.36
N ALA A 26 -6.25 -7.74 8.33
CA ALA A 26 -5.36 -8.88 8.41
C ALA A 26 -5.46 -9.78 7.19
N ASN A 27 -6.63 -9.84 6.59
CA ASN A 27 -6.82 -10.74 5.47
C ASN A 27 -6.11 -10.31 4.18
N LEU A 28 -5.52 -9.12 4.15
CA LEU A 28 -4.80 -8.70 2.98
C LEU A 28 -3.39 -9.27 2.93
N PHE A 29 -2.91 -9.82 4.02
CA PHE A 29 -1.53 -10.28 4.08
C PHE A 29 -1.36 -11.67 3.46
N THR A 30 -0.31 -11.81 2.66
CA THR A 30 0.07 -13.11 2.14
C THR A 30 1.16 -13.72 3.00
N HIS A 31 1.91 -12.88 3.68
CA HIS A 31 2.90 -13.33 4.66
C HIS A 31 2.79 -12.38 5.82
N PHE A 32 2.82 -12.90 7.02
CA PHE A 32 2.60 -12.07 8.19
C PHE A 32 3.35 -12.61 9.39
N GLU A 33 3.91 -11.72 10.16
CA GLU A 33 4.64 -12.05 11.34
C GLU A 33 4.13 -11.21 12.49
N MET A 34 3.77 -11.82 13.59
CA MET A 34 3.29 -11.07 14.74
C MET A 34 4.44 -10.27 15.32
N LYS A 35 4.14 -9.08 15.74
CA LYS A 35 5.16 -8.23 16.29
C LYS A 35 4.51 -7.36 17.34
N LYS A 36 4.93 -7.51 18.56
CA LYS A 36 4.34 -6.74 19.63
C LYS A 36 4.96 -5.40 19.80
N GLY A 37 4.19 -4.48 20.28
CA GLY A 37 4.69 -3.21 20.71
C GLY A 37 4.47 -2.12 19.72
N GLY A 38 4.29 -0.96 20.19
CA GLY A 38 4.14 0.20 19.38
C GLY A 38 2.71 0.57 19.11
N LYS A 39 2.51 1.84 18.94
CA LYS A 39 1.23 2.39 18.62
C LYS A 39 1.40 3.44 17.55
N VAL A 40 0.35 3.63 16.78
CA VAL A 40 0.34 4.65 15.74
C VAL A 40 -0.75 5.63 16.09
N THR A 41 -0.49 6.91 15.96
CA THR A 41 -1.50 7.93 16.19
C THR A 41 -2.10 8.32 14.86
N PHE A 42 -3.42 8.25 14.78
CA PHE A 42 -4.12 8.62 13.56
C PHE A 42 -4.40 10.12 13.60
N GLY A 43 -4.88 10.64 12.51
CA GLY A 43 -5.07 12.05 12.37
C GLY A 43 -6.05 12.67 13.34
N ASN A 44 -6.94 11.90 13.93
CA ASN A 44 -7.93 12.43 14.85
C ASN A 44 -7.55 12.10 16.29
N ASN A 45 -6.30 11.91 16.55
CA ASN A 45 -5.79 11.57 17.88
C ASN A 45 -6.13 10.18 18.35
N ALA A 46 -6.82 9.39 17.57
CA ALA A 46 -7.07 8.03 17.94
C ALA A 46 -5.77 7.25 17.75
N LYS A 47 -5.57 6.21 18.50
CA LYS A 47 -4.36 5.42 18.42
C LYS A 47 -4.68 3.99 18.07
N GLY A 48 -3.81 3.39 17.31
CA GLY A 48 -3.94 1.99 16.95
C GLY A 48 -2.71 1.23 17.40
N LYS A 49 -2.94 -0.04 17.72
CA LYS A 49 -1.87 -0.86 18.20
C LYS A 49 -1.27 -1.65 17.06
N ILE A 50 0.04 -1.71 16.99
CA ILE A 50 0.71 -2.49 15.97
C ILE A 50 0.66 -3.95 16.37
N VAL A 51 0.09 -4.78 15.51
CA VAL A 51 -0.08 -6.19 15.74
C VAL A 51 1.02 -7.00 15.10
N GLY A 52 1.48 -6.57 13.95
CA GLY A 52 2.50 -7.30 13.24
C GLY A 52 2.92 -6.60 11.97
N ILE A 53 3.69 -7.29 11.17
CA ILE A 53 4.22 -6.73 9.95
C ILE A 53 4.25 -7.82 8.89
N GLY A 54 4.06 -7.46 7.66
CA GLY A 54 4.11 -8.47 6.63
C GLY A 54 4.01 -7.91 5.23
N GLN A 55 3.63 -8.79 4.35
CA GLN A 55 3.55 -8.49 2.94
C GLN A 55 2.11 -8.58 2.50
N VAL A 56 1.64 -7.60 1.75
CA VAL A 56 0.29 -7.63 1.21
C VAL A 56 0.37 -7.72 -0.30
N GLY A 57 -0.66 -8.26 -0.92
CA GLY A 57 -0.71 -8.40 -2.36
C GLY A 57 -0.97 -9.83 -2.74
N LYS A 58 -0.98 -10.08 -4.04
CA LYS A 58 -1.23 -11.41 -4.50
C LYS A 58 0.04 -12.20 -4.55
N LYS A 59 -0.09 -13.49 -4.30
CA LYS A 59 1.00 -14.35 -4.23
C LYS A 59 1.96 -14.28 -5.35
N ASP A 60 1.68 -14.44 -6.47
CA ASP A 60 2.62 -14.50 -7.56
C ASP A 60 2.59 -13.27 -8.40
N SER A 61 2.20 -12.17 -7.82
CA SER A 61 2.05 -10.96 -8.57
C SER A 61 2.60 -9.81 -7.81
N THR A 62 2.00 -8.69 -7.92
CA THR A 62 2.48 -7.48 -7.28
C THR A 62 2.23 -7.53 -5.78
N TYR A 63 3.20 -7.19 -5.01
CA TYR A 63 3.05 -7.16 -3.57
C TYR A 63 3.89 -6.04 -2.98
N ILE A 64 3.56 -5.69 -1.76
CA ILE A 64 4.26 -4.65 -1.02
C ILE A 64 4.71 -5.25 0.29
N LYS A 65 5.98 -5.13 0.60
CA LYS A 65 6.54 -5.64 1.83
C LYS A 65 6.57 -4.59 2.92
N ASN A 66 6.73 -5.05 4.11
CA ASN A 66 6.91 -4.18 5.28
C ASN A 66 5.70 -3.30 5.55
N VAL A 67 4.54 -3.92 5.51
CA VAL A 67 3.30 -3.25 5.82
C VAL A 67 2.91 -3.61 7.25
N LEU A 68 2.59 -2.63 8.05
CA LEU A 68 2.18 -2.87 9.43
C LEU A 68 0.70 -3.19 9.49
N LEU A 69 0.35 -4.16 10.31
CA LEU A 69 -1.04 -4.40 10.63
C LEU A 69 -1.34 -3.61 11.88
N VAL A 70 -2.26 -2.68 11.80
CA VAL A 70 -2.58 -1.78 12.89
C VAL A 70 -4.03 -1.94 13.27
N ASP A 71 -4.27 -2.34 14.50
CA ASP A 71 -5.61 -2.57 14.99
C ASP A 71 -6.37 -1.26 15.02
N GLY A 72 -7.56 -1.25 14.48
CA GLY A 72 -8.40 -0.06 14.49
C GLY A 72 -8.25 0.87 13.30
N LEU A 73 -7.31 0.61 12.45
CA LEU A 73 -7.12 1.47 11.28
C LEU A 73 -8.17 1.16 10.24
N LYS A 74 -8.86 2.18 9.77
CA LYS A 74 -9.94 1.99 8.83
C LYS A 74 -9.54 2.07 7.38
N HIS A 75 -8.42 2.67 7.10
CA HIS A 75 -8.00 2.85 5.71
C HIS A 75 -6.64 2.21 5.49
N ASN A 76 -6.41 1.78 4.28
CA ASN A 76 -5.10 1.24 3.90
C ASN A 76 -4.23 2.42 3.49
N LEU A 77 -3.05 2.52 4.04
CA LEU A 77 -2.17 3.65 3.78
C LEU A 77 -0.86 3.23 3.18
N LEU A 78 -0.48 3.87 2.09
CA LEU A 78 0.83 3.68 1.50
C LEU A 78 1.66 4.90 1.85
N SER A 79 2.78 4.67 2.47
CA SER A 79 3.67 5.74 2.85
C SER A 79 4.50 6.18 1.66
N VAL A 80 4.37 7.43 1.29
CA VAL A 80 5.14 7.98 0.19
C VAL A 80 6.62 7.89 0.50
N SER A 81 7.00 8.23 1.74
CA SER A 81 8.41 8.20 2.08
C SER A 81 8.98 6.79 2.06
N GLN A 82 8.21 5.81 2.48
CA GLN A 82 8.70 4.44 2.45
C GLN A 82 8.89 3.98 1.00
N LEU A 83 7.98 4.35 0.11
CA LEU A 83 8.14 4.03 -1.31
C LEU A 83 9.41 4.67 -1.86
N CYS A 84 9.63 5.91 -1.54
CA CYS A 84 10.81 6.60 -2.03
C CYS A 84 12.09 6.00 -1.47
N ASP A 85 12.08 5.63 -0.19
CA ASP A 85 13.24 5.04 0.43
C ASP A 85 13.62 3.71 -0.20
N LYS A 86 12.68 3.05 -0.83
CA LYS A 86 12.95 1.78 -1.45
C LYS A 86 13.21 1.90 -2.95
N GLY A 87 13.52 3.08 -3.39
CA GLY A 87 13.95 3.26 -4.78
C GLY A 87 12.85 3.57 -5.77
N ASN A 88 11.72 4.03 -5.29
CA ASN A 88 10.62 4.37 -6.17
C ASN A 88 10.42 5.86 -6.26
N ARG A 89 9.81 6.27 -7.34
CA ARG A 89 9.46 7.67 -7.55
C ARG A 89 7.95 7.76 -7.56
N VAL A 90 7.40 8.70 -6.83
CA VAL A 90 5.95 8.90 -6.80
C VAL A 90 5.67 10.22 -7.50
N THR A 91 4.85 10.16 -8.53
CA THR A 91 4.51 11.34 -9.31
C THR A 91 3.04 11.63 -9.18
N PHE A 92 2.70 12.86 -8.83
CA PHE A 92 1.31 13.28 -8.68
C PHE A 92 0.96 14.23 -9.81
N LYS A 93 -0.17 13.96 -10.43
CA LYS A 93 -0.70 14.83 -11.47
C LYS A 93 -2.09 15.24 -11.06
N PRO A 94 -2.71 16.19 -11.77
CA PRO A 94 -4.02 16.67 -11.33
C PRO A 94 -5.09 15.60 -11.15
N LYS A 95 -5.05 14.55 -11.94
CA LYS A 95 -6.08 13.53 -11.86
C LYS A 95 -5.57 12.14 -11.60
N GLU A 96 -4.29 11.94 -11.58
CA GLU A 96 -3.75 10.60 -11.42
C GLU A 96 -2.40 10.63 -10.75
N CYS A 97 -1.90 9.48 -10.39
CA CYS A 97 -0.59 9.39 -9.80
C CYS A 97 0.10 8.13 -10.27
N PHE A 98 1.40 8.11 -10.17
CA PHE A 98 2.18 6.97 -10.62
C PHE A 98 3.27 6.65 -9.63
N VAL A 99 3.52 5.38 -9.42
CA VAL A 99 4.67 4.94 -8.67
C VAL A 99 5.55 4.20 -9.66
N SER A 100 6.78 4.63 -9.81
CA SER A 100 7.70 4.08 -10.78
C SER A 100 8.97 3.62 -10.12
N HIS A 101 9.56 2.57 -10.66
CA HIS A 101 10.84 2.10 -10.18
C HIS A 101 11.91 3.01 -10.78
N MET A 102 12.73 3.61 -9.95
CA MET A 102 13.66 4.60 -10.42
C MET A 102 14.71 4.04 -11.35
N GLU A 103 15.28 2.94 -11.01
CA GLU A 103 16.32 2.39 -11.85
C GLU A 103 15.83 1.90 -13.18
N GLU A 104 14.72 1.24 -13.19
CA GLU A 104 14.20 0.70 -14.41
C GLU A 104 13.29 1.66 -15.12
N ASN A 105 12.98 2.76 -14.48
CA ASN A 105 12.13 3.77 -15.06
C ASN A 105 10.82 3.18 -15.56
N LYS A 106 10.26 2.28 -14.77
CA LYS A 106 9.07 1.55 -15.15
C LYS A 106 7.95 1.83 -14.17
N VAL A 107 6.77 2.11 -14.67
CA VAL A 107 5.61 2.35 -13.82
C VAL A 107 5.16 1.05 -13.21
N ILE A 108 5.02 1.06 -11.89
CA ILE A 108 4.61 -0.09 -11.17
C ILE A 108 3.16 -0.01 -10.79
N PHE A 109 2.76 1.12 -10.29
CA PHE A 109 1.38 1.35 -9.89
C PHE A 109 0.88 2.62 -10.52
N LYS A 110 -0.38 2.62 -10.87
CA LYS A 110 -1.03 3.81 -11.35
C LYS A 110 -2.26 4.02 -10.49
N GLY A 111 -2.48 5.22 -10.06
CA GLY A 111 -3.62 5.52 -9.23
C GLY A 111 -4.35 6.73 -9.72
N GLU A 112 -5.39 7.10 -9.01
CA GLU A 112 -6.19 8.23 -9.40
C GLU A 112 -6.47 9.11 -8.21
N ARG A 113 -6.85 10.33 -8.49
CA ARG A 113 -7.23 11.27 -7.47
C ARG A 113 -8.73 11.22 -7.32
N VAL A 114 -9.16 11.01 -6.08
CA VAL A 114 -10.59 10.98 -5.77
C VAL A 114 -10.80 11.99 -4.67
N ASN A 115 -11.57 13.00 -4.97
CA ASN A 115 -11.75 14.12 -4.07
C ASN A 115 -10.39 14.77 -3.86
N ASN A 116 -9.81 14.81 -2.79
CA ASN A 116 -8.54 15.44 -2.60
C ASN A 116 -7.46 14.46 -2.19
N VAL A 117 -7.67 13.20 -2.45
CA VAL A 117 -6.69 12.20 -2.08
C VAL A 117 -6.32 11.34 -3.28
N TYR A 118 -5.11 10.82 -3.26
CA TYR A 118 -4.66 9.94 -4.32
C TYR A 118 -4.72 8.51 -3.83
N THR A 119 -5.30 7.64 -4.64
CA THR A 119 -5.50 6.25 -4.25
C THR A 119 -4.97 5.32 -5.31
N ILE A 120 -4.54 4.16 -4.89
CA ILE A 120 -4.11 3.10 -5.76
C ILE A 120 -4.92 1.86 -5.41
N ASP A 121 -5.45 1.20 -6.42
CA ASP A 121 -6.19 -0.02 -6.21
C ASP A 121 -5.23 -1.16 -6.52
N LEU A 122 -4.76 -1.84 -5.51
CA LEU A 122 -3.79 -2.89 -5.71
C LEU A 122 -4.34 -4.06 -6.48
N SER A 123 -5.61 -4.30 -6.37
CA SER A 123 -6.16 -5.46 -7.04
C SER A 123 -6.12 -5.30 -8.56
N SER A 124 -6.19 -4.09 -9.05
CA SER A 124 -6.21 -3.90 -10.47
C SER A 124 -4.83 -4.01 -11.09
N LEU A 125 -3.81 -3.95 -10.30
CA LEU A 125 -2.49 -4.00 -10.84
C LEU A 125 -2.07 -5.34 -11.31
N THR A 126 -2.63 -6.35 -10.71
CA THR A 126 -2.22 -7.67 -11.07
C THR A 126 -2.60 -8.03 -12.48
N ASN A 127 -3.52 -7.31 -13.02
CA ASN A 127 -3.93 -7.61 -14.34
C ASN A 127 -3.02 -7.12 -15.39
N GLN A 128 -2.22 -6.14 -15.12
CA GLN A 128 -1.39 -5.68 -16.10
C GLN A 128 -0.06 -5.99 -15.79
N GLY A 129 0.18 -6.46 -14.71
CA GLY A 129 1.41 -6.52 -14.30
C GLY A 129 2.26 -7.47 -14.56
N VAL A 130 2.26 -7.83 -15.47
CA VAL A 130 3.16 -8.64 -15.74
C VAL A 130 4.41 -8.47 -15.13
N GLU A 131 5.05 -7.43 -15.30
CA GLU A 131 6.34 -7.34 -14.81
C GLU A 131 6.44 -6.66 -13.57
N CYS A 132 5.39 -6.41 -12.97
CA CYS A 132 5.48 -5.59 -11.82
C CYS A 132 5.82 -6.26 -10.59
N PHE A 133 5.91 -7.48 -10.66
CA PHE A 133 6.06 -8.21 -9.50
C PHE A 133 7.16 -7.84 -8.63
N VAL A 134 8.11 -7.21 -9.10
CA VAL A 134 9.16 -6.91 -8.24
C VAL A 134 9.20 -5.57 -7.82
N ALA A 135 8.24 -4.89 -8.17
CA ALA A 135 8.29 -3.56 -7.95
C ALA A 135 8.69 -3.08 -6.67
N ILE A 136 8.15 -3.47 -5.66
CA ILE A 136 8.44 -2.91 -4.39
C ILE A 136 9.11 -3.91 -3.54
N LYS A 137 9.97 -4.64 -4.12
CA LYS A 137 10.65 -5.59 -3.41
C LYS A 137 11.58 -4.92 -2.50
N ASP A 138 11.61 -5.30 -1.32
CA ASP A 138 12.40 -4.67 -0.33
C ASP A 138 13.38 -5.64 0.20
N ASP A 139 14.54 -5.63 -0.29
CA ASP A 139 15.50 -6.56 0.08
C ASP A 139 16.52 -6.14 0.99
N TYR A 140 16.37 -5.14 1.66
CA TYR A 140 17.42 -4.68 2.53
C TYR A 140 17.40 -5.28 3.88
#